data_67b43ee42c8e42ae1a95b715a5e63f95
#
_entry.id   67b43ee42c8e42ae1a95b715a5e63f95
#
_cell.length_a   1.000
_cell.length_b   1.000
_cell.length_c   1.000
_cell.angle_alpha   90.00
_cell.angle_beta   90.00
_cell.angle_gamma   90.00
#
_symmetry.space_group_name_H-M   'P 1'
#
loop_
_entity.id
_entity.type
_entity.pdbx_description
1 polymer ?
#
loop_
_entity_poly.entity_id
_entity_poly.type
_entity_poly.pdbx_seq_one_letter_code
_entity_poly.pdbx_strand_id
1 'polypeptide(L)' 'MKKIKVLIVDDSAVVRQIFNKELSRDHQIEVVGTAPDPYIARDKIVKLKPDVITLDI' A
#
# COMPACT_ATOMS: atom_id res chain seq x y z
N MET A 1 16.57 11.85 0.17
CA MET A 1 15.20 12.33 0.40
C MET A 1 14.31 11.19 0.88
N LYS A 2 13.46 11.45 1.84
CA LYS A 2 12.58 10.42 2.39
C LYS A 2 11.45 10.12 1.42
N LYS A 3 11.23 8.84 1.14
CA LYS A 3 10.16 8.42 0.25
C LYS A 3 8.80 8.48 0.94
N ILE A 4 7.74 8.60 0.16
CA ILE A 4 6.36 8.53 0.64
C ILE A 4 6.00 7.06 0.76
N LYS A 5 5.69 6.61 1.96
CA LYS A 5 5.34 5.21 2.22
C LYS A 5 3.85 5.00 1.97
N VAL A 6 3.52 4.04 1.12
CA VAL A 6 2.14 3.76 0.72
C VAL A 6 1.79 2.33 1.08
N LEU A 7 0.63 2.16 1.69
CA LEU A 7 0.01 0.86 1.92
C LEU A 7 -1.20 0.74 0.99
N ILE A 8 -1.24 -0.34 0.20
CA ILE A 8 -2.34 -0.59 -0.73
C ILE A 8 -3.31 -1.57 -0.10
N VAL A 9 -4.58 -1.16 0.04
CA VAL A 9 -5.65 -2.00 0.58
C VAL A 9 -6.70 -2.18 -0.49
N ASP A 10 -6.88 -3.42 -0.94
CA ASP A 10 -7.85 -3.75 -1.98
C ASP A 10 -8.17 -5.24 -1.88
N ASP A 11 -9.45 -5.61 -2.05
CA ASP A 11 -9.86 -7.01 -1.97
C ASP A 11 -9.44 -7.81 -3.21
N SER A 12 -9.07 -7.15 -4.30
CA SER A 12 -8.63 -7.80 -5.53
C SER A 12 -7.12 -7.94 -5.56
N ALA A 13 -6.62 -9.17 -5.64
CA ALA A 13 -5.18 -9.42 -5.76
C ALA A 13 -4.62 -8.82 -7.04
N VAL A 14 -5.38 -8.86 -8.14
CA VAL A 14 -4.95 -8.30 -9.42
C VAL A 14 -4.78 -6.79 -9.33
N VAL A 15 -5.74 -6.11 -8.71
CA VAL A 15 -5.68 -4.66 -8.53
C VAL A 15 -4.51 -4.27 -7.63
N ARG A 16 -4.28 -5.03 -6.55
CA ARG A 16 -3.12 -4.78 -5.68
C ARG A 16 -1.80 -4.86 -6.45
N GLN A 17 -1.67 -5.86 -7.32
CA GLN A 17 -0.45 -6.02 -8.12
C GLN A 17 -0.28 -4.87 -9.11
N ILE A 18 -1.36 -4.43 -9.75
CA ILE A 18 -1.32 -3.33 -10.69
C ILE A 18 -0.90 -2.04 -9.98
N PHE A 19 -1.51 -1.74 -8.85
CA PHE A 19 -1.19 -0.54 -8.08
C PHE A 19 0.26 -0.57 -7.58
N ASN A 20 0.69 -1.73 -7.08
CA ASN A 20 2.07 -1.88 -6.62
C ASN A 20 3.05 -1.59 -7.74
N LYS A 21 2.81 -2.16 -8.92
CA LYS A 21 3.69 -1.95 -10.08
C LYS A 21 3.70 -0.49 -10.50
N GLU A 22 2.52 0.12 -10.63
CA GLU A 22 2.43 1.49 -11.13
C GLU A 22 2.99 2.51 -10.14
N LEU A 23 2.67 2.37 -8.85
CA LEU A 23 3.20 3.28 -7.84
C LEU A 23 4.70 3.12 -7.64
N SER A 24 5.21 1.90 -7.78
CA SER A 24 6.64 1.65 -7.61
C SER A 24 7.49 2.23 -8.73
N ARG A 25 6.87 2.68 -9.81
CA ARG A 25 7.60 3.37 -10.88
C ARG A 25 8.02 4.78 -10.50
N ASP A 26 7.40 5.35 -9.48
CA ASP A 26 7.76 6.68 -8.99
C ASP A 26 8.83 6.55 -7.91
N HIS A 27 9.97 7.21 -8.13
CA HIS A 27 11.10 7.13 -7.21
C HIS A 27 10.80 7.74 -5.84
N GLN A 28 9.77 8.58 -5.74
CA GLN A 28 9.41 9.22 -4.48
C GLN A 28 8.44 8.37 -3.65
N ILE A 29 7.95 7.26 -4.21
CA ILE A 29 6.98 6.39 -3.56
C ILE A 29 7.63 5.06 -3.22
N GLU A 30 7.38 4.60 -2.01
CA GLU A 30 7.75 3.27 -1.56
C GLU A 30 6.48 2.54 -1.14
N VAL A 31 6.12 1.47 -1.86
CA VAL A 31 5.00 0.62 -1.45
C VAL A 31 5.52 -0.29 -0.35
N VAL A 32 5.13 0.02 0.89
CA VAL A 32 5.65 -0.71 2.05
C VAL A 32 4.87 -1.99 2.34
N GLY A 33 3.69 -2.13 1.76
CA GLY A 33 2.89 -3.34 1.94
C GLY A 33 1.58 -3.28 1.21
N THR A 34 0.89 -4.42 1.18
CA THR A 34 -0.45 -4.54 0.61
C THR A 34 -1.31 -5.34 1.59
N ALA A 35 -2.62 -5.14 1.54
CA ALA A 35 -3.55 -5.87 2.40
C ALA A 35 -4.84 -6.17 1.63
N PRO A 36 -5.42 -7.37 1.80
CA PRO A 36 -6.66 -7.75 1.10
C PRO A 36 -7.92 -7.26 1.80
N ASP A 37 -7.83 -6.84 3.06
CA ASP A 37 -8.98 -6.43 3.85
C ASP A 37 -8.57 -5.45 4.95
N PRO A 38 -9.54 -4.77 5.59
CA PRO A 38 -9.23 -3.77 6.61
C PRO A 38 -8.55 -4.32 7.86
N TYR A 39 -8.79 -5.59 8.20
CA TYR A 39 -8.22 -6.17 9.42
C TYR A 39 -6.71 -6.36 9.27
N ILE A 40 -6.30 -6.91 8.13
CA ILE A 40 -4.87 -7.07 7.83
C ILE A 40 -4.23 -5.69 7.63
N ALA A 41 -4.96 -4.76 7.00
CA ALA A 41 -4.47 -3.39 6.82
C ALA A 41 -4.17 -2.73 8.15
N ARG A 42 -5.06 -2.91 9.15
CA ARG A 42 -4.87 -2.31 10.47
C ARG A 42 -3.56 -2.75 11.11
N ASP A 43 -3.28 -4.05 11.06
CA ASP A 43 -2.03 -4.58 11.61
C ASP A 43 -0.81 -3.99 10.90
N LYS A 44 -0.90 -3.88 9.58
CA LYS A 44 0.21 -3.33 8.78
C LYS A 44 0.38 -1.84 8.99
N ILE A 45 -0.69 -1.10 9.22
CA ILE A 45 -0.60 0.32 9.55
C ILE A 45 0.21 0.52 10.82
N VAL A 46 -0.05 -0.28 11.84
CA VAL A 46 0.66 -0.18 13.10
C VAL A 46 2.13 -0.51 12.95
N LYS A 47 2.44 -1.57 12.17
CA LYS A 47 3.82 -2.03 12.00
C LYS A 47 4.62 -1.15 11.04
N LEU A 48 4.02 -0.75 9.92
CA LEU A 48 4.75 -0.13 8.82
C LEU A 48 4.64 1.39 8.84
N LYS A 49 3.64 1.93 9.49
CA LYS A 49 3.41 3.38 9.63
C LYS A 49 3.45 4.10 8.28
N PRO A 50 2.56 3.72 7.34
CA PRO A 50 2.55 4.36 6.03
C PRO A 50 2.12 5.82 6.12
N ASP A 51 2.56 6.61 5.15
CA ASP A 51 2.13 8.01 5.05
C ASP A 51 0.79 8.13 4.35
N VAL A 52 0.50 7.19 3.42
CA VAL A 52 -0.71 7.20 2.61
C VAL A 52 -1.25 5.78 2.52
N ILE A 53 -2.57 5.66 2.52
CA ILE A 53 -3.26 4.41 2.33
C ILE A 53 -4.18 4.57 1.12
N THR A 54 -4.08 3.65 0.15
CA THR A 54 -5.09 3.55 -0.90
C THR A 54 -6.11 2.51 -0.46
N LEU A 55 -7.39 2.86 -0.46
CA LEU A 55 -8.43 2.01 0.11
C LEU A 55 -9.55 1.82 -0.90
N ASP A 56 -9.71 0.59 -1.37
CA ASP A 56 -10.79 0.22 -2.28
C ASP A 56 -11.29 -1.17 -1.90
N ILE A 57 -12.43 -1.22 -1.23
CA ILE A 57 -13.02 -2.46 -0.74
C ILE A 57 -14.41 -2.65 -1.31
#